data_9774ec7d422c01ee17ae258f09352694
#
_entry.id   9774ec7d422c01ee17ae258f09352694
#
_cell.length_a   1.000
_cell.length_b   1.000
_cell.length_c   1.000
_cell.angle_alpha   90.00
_cell.angle_beta   90.00
_cell.angle_gamma   90.00
#
_symmetry.space_group_name_H-M   'P 1'
#
loop_
_entity.id
_entity.type
_entity.pdbx_description
1 polymer ?
#
loop_
_entity_poly.entity_id
_entity_poly.type
_entity_poly.pdbx_seq_one_letter_code
_entity_poly.pdbx_strand_id
1 'polypeptide(L)'
;MPLLEVTDLHVRYGGAVAVRGIDLHVDQGEVALMLGANGAGKTSSLRAIAGQLRQSKGSIGWNGTDISAWRSFRVSRAGLVMVPEGRKVFAPLSVAENLEVGGFTNRSRKRRLELIDQVYAMFPLLKDRKDQAAGFLSGGEQQMLAFGRALMAEPKVILMDEPSMGLSPAMVDTVMGAIGEMAGTGLGILLAEQNAMAALQVARRAIVLERGSIVLTGSADQVRHHPDVVTAFLGERVAGKPGARDT
;
A
#
# COMPACT_ATOMS: atom_id res chain seq x y z
N MET A 1 1.24 -13.16 16.28
CA MET A 1 1.57 -11.76 16.64
C MET A 1 1.67 -10.97 15.36
N PRO A 2 1.08 -9.78 15.27
CA PRO A 2 1.19 -8.95 14.09
C PRO A 2 2.66 -8.57 13.79
N LEU A 3 2.99 -8.43 12.49
CA LEU A 3 4.31 -7.95 12.07
C LEU A 3 4.46 -6.45 12.36
N LEU A 4 3.40 -5.69 12.08
CA LEU A 4 3.31 -4.25 12.35
C LEU A 4 2.12 -3.99 13.28
N GLU A 5 2.34 -3.22 14.33
CA GLU A 5 1.31 -2.78 15.26
C GLU A 5 1.45 -1.28 15.49
N VAL A 6 0.36 -0.55 15.35
CA VAL A 6 0.31 0.90 15.53
C VAL A 6 -0.74 1.20 16.57
N THR A 7 -0.35 1.93 17.62
CA THR A 7 -1.22 2.24 18.76
C THR A 7 -1.26 3.74 19.01
N ASP A 8 -2.47 4.29 19.08
CA ASP A 8 -2.77 5.70 19.39
C ASP A 8 -1.92 6.69 18.55
N LEU A 9 -1.77 6.41 17.24
CA LEU A 9 -0.93 7.22 16.36
C LEU A 9 -1.53 8.60 16.13
N HIS A 10 -0.79 9.63 16.49
CA HIS A 10 -1.10 11.02 16.19
C HIS A 10 -0.05 11.66 15.29
N VAL A 11 -0.50 12.40 14.29
CA VAL A 11 0.38 13.12 13.37
C VAL A 11 -0.06 14.57 13.23
N ARG A 12 0.90 15.51 13.31
CA ARG A 12 0.66 16.96 13.18
C ARG A 12 1.65 17.57 12.21
N TYR A 13 1.18 18.56 11.48
CA TYR A 13 1.98 19.48 10.67
C TYR A 13 1.85 20.89 11.25
N GLY A 14 2.82 21.30 12.05
CA GLY A 14 2.69 22.55 12.81
C GLY A 14 1.44 22.53 13.72
N GLY A 15 0.51 23.45 13.48
CA GLY A 15 -0.76 23.53 14.21
C GLY A 15 -1.85 22.56 13.73
N ALA A 16 -1.75 22.05 12.50
CA ALA A 16 -2.77 21.19 11.91
C ALA A 16 -2.62 19.72 12.35
N VAL A 17 -3.72 19.10 12.77
CA VAL A 17 -3.77 17.68 13.14
C VAL A 17 -4.19 16.88 11.91
N ALA A 18 -3.31 16.02 11.42
CA ALA A 18 -3.57 15.13 10.27
C ALA A 18 -4.09 13.75 10.69
N VAL A 19 -3.66 13.23 11.86
CA VAL A 19 -4.08 11.94 12.41
C VAL A 19 -4.35 12.10 13.91
N ARG A 20 -5.45 11.49 14.39
CA ARG A 20 -6.04 11.77 15.71
C ARG A 20 -6.21 10.50 16.57
N GLY A 21 -5.14 9.73 16.75
CA GLY A 21 -5.19 8.50 17.55
C GLY A 21 -5.80 7.35 16.78
N ILE A 22 -5.03 6.75 15.86
CA ILE A 22 -5.48 5.57 15.13
C ILE A 22 -4.73 4.33 15.60
N ASP A 23 -5.46 3.21 15.64
CA ASP A 23 -4.95 1.88 15.95
C ASP A 23 -5.10 1.00 14.73
N LEU A 24 -4.04 0.32 14.34
CA LEU A 24 -4.06 -0.68 13.27
C LEU A 24 -2.96 -1.71 13.44
N HIS A 25 -3.09 -2.83 12.77
CA HIS A 25 -2.02 -3.81 12.69
C HIS A 25 -1.99 -4.46 11.30
N VAL A 26 -0.87 -5.10 10.98
CA VAL A 26 -0.68 -5.88 9.76
C VAL A 26 -0.07 -7.23 10.14
N ASP A 27 -0.76 -8.30 9.76
CA ASP A 27 -0.29 -9.67 9.90
C ASP A 27 0.49 -10.13 8.67
N GLN A 28 1.18 -11.23 8.80
CA GLN A 28 1.87 -11.86 7.67
C GLN A 28 0.86 -12.38 6.65
N GLY A 29 1.10 -12.13 5.36
CA GLY A 29 0.30 -12.66 4.27
C GLY A 29 -1.10 -12.06 4.16
N GLU A 30 -1.32 -10.86 4.71
CA GLU A 30 -2.61 -10.17 4.56
C GLU A 30 -2.48 -8.81 3.89
N VAL A 31 -3.56 -8.38 3.28
CA VAL A 31 -3.78 -6.99 2.89
C VAL A 31 -4.70 -6.34 3.91
N ALA A 32 -4.14 -5.43 4.72
CA ALA A 32 -4.90 -4.53 5.58
C ALA A 32 -5.16 -3.22 4.82
N LEU A 33 -6.42 -2.85 4.63
CA LEU A 33 -6.83 -1.68 3.87
C LEU A 33 -7.10 -0.48 4.79
N MET A 34 -6.54 0.67 4.44
CA MET A 34 -6.88 1.97 4.98
C MET A 34 -7.65 2.76 3.92
N LEU A 35 -8.96 2.78 4.01
CA LEU A 35 -9.87 3.45 3.10
C LEU A 35 -10.15 4.87 3.58
N GLY A 36 -10.27 5.83 2.67
CA GLY A 36 -10.65 7.20 3.00
C GLY A 36 -10.51 8.15 1.83
N ALA A 37 -11.22 9.26 1.87
CA ALA A 37 -11.10 10.34 0.89
C ALA A 37 -9.73 11.02 0.95
N ASN A 38 -9.44 11.88 -0.04
CA ASN A 38 -8.25 12.72 -0.02
C ASN A 38 -8.26 13.63 1.22
N GLY A 39 -7.10 13.71 1.90
CA GLY A 39 -6.98 14.47 3.15
C GLY A 39 -7.49 13.73 4.41
N ALA A 40 -7.96 12.49 4.32
CA ALA A 40 -8.42 11.71 5.48
C ALA A 40 -7.29 11.34 6.47
N GLY A 41 -6.01 11.45 6.08
CA GLY A 41 -4.87 11.15 6.93
C GLY A 41 -4.06 9.91 6.50
N LYS A 42 -4.46 9.22 5.41
CA LYS A 42 -3.83 7.99 4.92
C LYS A 42 -2.32 8.14 4.69
N THR A 43 -1.90 9.01 3.79
CA THR A 43 -0.49 9.28 3.48
C THR A 43 0.31 9.71 4.71
N SER A 44 -0.29 10.53 5.60
CA SER A 44 0.34 10.97 6.84
C SER A 44 0.62 9.80 7.78
N SER A 45 -0.33 8.87 7.90
CA SER A 45 -0.17 7.64 8.68
C SER A 45 0.94 6.76 8.11
N LEU A 46 0.91 6.49 6.79
CA LEU A 46 1.95 5.69 6.13
C LEU A 46 3.35 6.31 6.29
N ARG A 47 3.49 7.62 6.11
CA ARG A 47 4.77 8.33 6.27
C ARG A 47 5.28 8.29 7.71
N ALA A 48 4.40 8.38 8.70
CA ALA A 48 4.78 8.23 10.11
C ALA A 48 5.27 6.81 10.39
N ILE A 49 4.55 5.78 9.93
CA ILE A 49 4.91 4.37 10.08
C ILE A 49 6.24 4.08 9.37
N ALA A 50 6.48 4.65 8.19
CA ALA A 50 7.74 4.51 7.45
C ALA A 50 8.92 5.30 8.05
N GLY A 51 8.74 6.03 9.16
CA GLY A 51 9.77 6.86 9.78
C GLY A 51 10.20 8.06 8.94
N GLN A 52 9.37 8.48 7.95
CA GLN A 52 9.59 9.68 7.13
C GLN A 52 9.02 10.94 7.78
N LEU A 53 8.03 10.76 8.66
CA LEU A 53 7.40 11.83 9.42
C LEU A 53 7.37 11.41 10.89
N ARG A 54 7.71 12.32 11.79
CA ARG A 54 7.68 12.04 13.21
C ARG A 54 6.25 12.15 13.73
N GLN A 55 5.74 11.09 14.35
CA GLN A 55 4.47 11.13 15.08
C GLN A 55 4.58 12.07 16.29
N SER A 56 3.47 12.68 16.67
CA SER A 56 3.39 13.55 17.84
C SER A 56 3.05 12.80 19.13
N LYS A 57 2.41 11.61 18.99
CA LYS A 57 2.03 10.70 20.09
C LYS A 57 1.77 9.30 19.53
N GLY A 58 1.77 8.28 20.38
CA GLY A 58 1.52 6.89 20.04
C GLY A 58 2.78 6.09 19.83
N SER A 59 2.64 4.82 19.51
CA SER A 59 3.74 3.89 19.30
C SER A 59 3.59 3.08 18.01
N ILE A 60 4.72 2.67 17.45
CA ILE A 60 4.83 1.82 16.27
C ILE A 60 5.69 0.63 16.61
N GLY A 61 5.05 -0.54 16.71
CA GLY A 61 5.68 -1.83 16.99
C GLY A 61 6.00 -2.56 15.69
N TRP A 62 7.21 -3.10 15.59
CA TRP A 62 7.68 -3.92 14.48
C TRP A 62 8.30 -5.21 15.01
N ASN A 63 7.68 -6.37 14.75
CA ASN A 63 8.10 -7.66 15.31
C ASN A 63 8.36 -7.59 16.82
N GLY A 64 7.47 -6.93 17.57
CA GLY A 64 7.58 -6.75 19.02
C GLY A 64 8.61 -5.70 19.48
N THR A 65 9.27 -5.00 18.56
CA THR A 65 10.21 -3.92 18.86
C THR A 65 9.57 -2.57 18.60
N ASP A 66 9.65 -1.63 19.54
CA ASP A 66 9.23 -0.24 19.30
C ASP A 66 10.20 0.45 18.34
N ILE A 67 9.66 0.90 17.21
CA ILE A 67 10.39 1.62 16.14
C ILE A 67 9.98 3.08 16.02
N SER A 68 9.17 3.61 16.93
CA SER A 68 8.59 4.97 16.90
C SER A 68 9.62 6.08 16.69
N ALA A 69 10.85 5.88 17.20
CA ALA A 69 11.95 6.84 17.05
C ALA A 69 12.88 6.54 15.85
N TRP A 70 12.61 5.50 15.07
CA TRP A 70 13.53 5.14 13.98
C TRP A 70 13.36 6.06 12.79
N ARG A 71 14.49 6.32 12.11
CA ARG A 71 14.51 7.03 10.82
C ARG A 71 14.18 6.06 9.68
N SER A 72 13.64 6.58 8.60
CA SER A 72 13.15 5.81 7.45
C SER A 72 14.15 4.78 6.90
N PHE A 73 15.45 5.11 6.83
CA PHE A 73 16.46 4.17 6.35
C PHE A 73 16.60 2.94 7.25
N ARG A 74 16.42 3.10 8.58
CA ARG A 74 16.46 1.98 9.54
C ARG A 74 15.19 1.14 9.45
N VAL A 75 14.05 1.80 9.30
CA VAL A 75 12.73 1.15 9.11
C VAL A 75 12.76 0.29 7.83
N SER A 76 13.21 0.85 6.72
CA SER A 76 13.32 0.13 5.45
C SER A 76 14.29 -1.07 5.53
N ARG A 77 15.46 -0.91 6.16
CA ARG A 77 16.41 -2.02 6.38
C ARG A 77 15.87 -3.14 7.27
N ALA A 78 14.91 -2.84 8.13
CA ALA A 78 14.24 -3.85 8.96
C ALA A 78 13.16 -4.64 8.20
N GLY A 79 12.89 -4.28 6.93
CA GLY A 79 11.92 -4.95 6.08
C GLY A 79 10.53 -4.31 6.05
N LEU A 80 10.37 -3.07 6.52
CA LEU A 80 9.15 -2.27 6.39
C LEU A 80 9.37 -1.21 5.31
N VAL A 81 8.90 -1.48 4.09
CA VAL A 81 9.20 -0.70 2.89
C VAL A 81 7.97 0.08 2.43
N MET A 82 8.15 1.31 1.94
CA MET A 82 7.06 2.13 1.42
C MET A 82 7.14 2.29 -0.09
N VAL A 83 6.01 2.03 -0.77
CA VAL A 83 5.74 2.44 -2.15
C VAL A 83 4.90 3.72 -2.07
N PRO A 84 5.48 4.89 -2.37
CA PRO A 84 4.77 6.16 -2.26
C PRO A 84 3.84 6.38 -3.45
N GLU A 85 2.89 7.27 -3.28
CA GLU A 85 2.04 7.82 -4.34
C GLU A 85 2.86 8.34 -5.53
N GLY A 86 2.33 8.15 -6.74
CA GLY A 86 2.92 8.66 -7.98
C GLY A 86 4.11 7.83 -8.48
N ARG A 87 4.17 6.54 -8.13
CA ARG A 87 5.08 5.51 -8.68
C ARG A 87 6.56 5.75 -8.38
N LYS A 88 7.05 6.98 -8.53
CA LYS A 88 8.41 7.46 -8.24
C LYS A 88 9.51 6.57 -8.85
N VAL A 89 9.29 6.10 -10.10
CA VAL A 89 10.33 5.43 -10.88
C VAL A 89 11.41 6.42 -11.31
N PHE A 90 12.62 5.94 -11.48
CA PHE A 90 13.72 6.72 -12.06
C PHE A 90 13.57 6.70 -13.59
N ALA A 91 12.85 7.68 -14.14
CA ALA A 91 12.44 7.71 -15.54
C ALA A 91 13.59 7.58 -16.56
N PRO A 92 14.79 8.18 -16.33
CA PRO A 92 15.92 8.02 -17.25
C PRO A 92 16.60 6.64 -17.19
N LEU A 93 16.44 5.91 -16.08
CA LEU A 93 17.05 4.59 -15.89
C LEU A 93 16.20 3.51 -16.56
N SER A 94 16.84 2.45 -17.04
CA SER A 94 16.16 1.25 -17.53
C SER A 94 15.37 0.56 -16.41
N VAL A 95 14.49 -0.36 -16.78
CA VAL A 95 13.76 -1.23 -15.84
C VAL A 95 14.77 -1.99 -14.96
N ALA A 96 15.78 -2.61 -15.55
CA ALA A 96 16.81 -3.36 -14.81
C ALA A 96 17.54 -2.47 -13.81
N GLU A 97 18.00 -1.29 -14.23
CA GLU A 97 18.69 -0.34 -13.34
C GLU A 97 17.79 0.14 -12.21
N ASN A 98 16.50 0.38 -12.47
CA ASN A 98 15.52 0.70 -11.42
C ASN A 98 15.44 -0.41 -10.36
N LEU A 99 15.40 -1.68 -10.78
CA LEU A 99 15.40 -2.83 -9.87
C LEU A 99 16.70 -2.91 -9.07
N GLU A 100 17.85 -2.72 -9.70
CA GLU A 100 19.15 -2.71 -9.03
C GLU A 100 19.22 -1.65 -7.92
N VAL A 101 18.70 -0.44 -8.17
CA VAL A 101 18.59 0.61 -7.16
C VAL A 101 17.73 0.16 -5.98
N GLY A 102 16.63 -0.57 -6.22
CA GLY A 102 15.80 -1.15 -5.15
C GLY A 102 16.58 -2.10 -4.25
N GLY A 103 17.51 -2.88 -4.82
CA GLY A 103 18.35 -3.84 -4.13
C GLY A 103 19.61 -3.26 -3.48
N PHE A 104 19.81 -1.95 -3.45
CA PHE A 104 21.02 -1.29 -2.97
C PHE A 104 21.41 -1.67 -1.54
N THR A 105 20.45 -1.96 -0.68
CA THR A 105 20.71 -2.37 0.71
C THR A 105 21.26 -3.79 0.82
N ASN A 106 21.07 -4.63 -0.19
CA ASN A 106 21.56 -6.01 -0.21
C ASN A 106 22.98 -6.07 -0.76
N ARG A 107 23.94 -6.41 0.10
CA ARG A 107 25.37 -6.47 -0.27
C ARG A 107 25.73 -7.68 -1.13
N SER A 108 24.94 -8.75 -1.12
CA SER A 108 25.20 -9.97 -1.88
C SER A 108 24.75 -9.80 -3.34
N ARG A 109 25.71 -9.82 -4.29
CA ARG A 109 25.41 -9.82 -5.73
C ARG A 109 24.55 -11.02 -6.13
N LYS A 110 24.87 -12.21 -5.60
CA LYS A 110 24.10 -13.44 -5.86
C LYS A 110 22.64 -13.24 -5.44
N ARG A 111 22.42 -12.74 -4.21
CA ARG A 111 21.07 -12.51 -3.70
C ARG A 111 20.30 -11.49 -4.53
N ARG A 112 20.94 -10.40 -4.97
CA ARG A 112 20.29 -9.42 -5.86
C ARG A 112 19.82 -10.03 -7.18
N LEU A 113 20.63 -10.91 -7.79
CA LEU A 113 20.22 -11.62 -9.02
C LEU A 113 19.03 -12.54 -8.78
N GLU A 114 19.04 -13.31 -7.68
CA GLU A 114 17.89 -14.15 -7.29
C GLU A 114 16.61 -13.31 -7.10
N LEU A 115 16.73 -12.13 -6.49
CA LEU A 115 15.59 -11.24 -6.30
C LEU A 115 15.07 -10.66 -7.62
N ILE A 116 15.97 -10.28 -8.54
CA ILE A 116 15.60 -9.84 -9.89
C ILE A 116 14.83 -10.94 -10.62
N ASP A 117 15.28 -12.20 -10.54
CA ASP A 117 14.60 -13.33 -11.16
C ASP A 117 13.20 -13.54 -10.53
N GLN A 118 13.06 -13.39 -9.21
CA GLN A 118 11.76 -13.45 -8.52
C GLN A 118 10.83 -12.33 -8.97
N VAL A 119 11.34 -11.09 -9.09
CA VAL A 119 10.56 -9.95 -9.60
C VAL A 119 10.12 -10.19 -11.04
N TYR A 120 10.98 -10.72 -11.90
CA TYR A 120 10.64 -11.04 -13.29
C TYR A 120 9.67 -12.22 -13.40
N ALA A 121 9.71 -13.18 -12.48
CA ALA A 121 8.72 -14.24 -12.41
C ALA A 121 7.33 -13.72 -12.03
N MET A 122 7.28 -12.77 -11.08
CA MET A 122 6.02 -12.14 -10.65
C MET A 122 5.50 -11.12 -11.68
N PHE A 123 6.40 -10.40 -12.34
CA PHE A 123 6.08 -9.38 -13.35
C PHE A 123 6.81 -9.64 -14.67
N PRO A 124 6.38 -10.64 -15.49
CA PRO A 124 7.07 -11.02 -16.73
C PRO A 124 7.27 -9.85 -17.70
N LEU A 125 6.31 -8.93 -17.74
CA LEU A 125 6.40 -7.71 -18.54
C LEU A 125 7.66 -6.89 -18.27
N LEU A 126 8.12 -6.83 -17.01
CA LEU A 126 9.33 -6.09 -16.65
C LEU A 126 10.59 -6.77 -17.22
N LYS A 127 10.58 -8.11 -17.34
CA LYS A 127 11.65 -8.86 -17.98
C LYS A 127 11.75 -8.55 -19.48
N ASP A 128 10.60 -8.53 -20.17
CA ASP A 128 10.55 -8.27 -21.60
C ASP A 128 11.01 -6.85 -21.96
N ARG A 129 10.89 -5.92 -21.00
CA ARG A 129 11.24 -4.49 -21.15
C ARG A 129 12.46 -4.08 -20.31
N LYS A 130 13.29 -5.03 -19.86
CA LYS A 130 14.37 -4.79 -18.91
C LYS A 130 15.34 -3.68 -19.31
N ASP A 131 15.60 -3.54 -20.63
CA ASP A 131 16.53 -2.56 -21.18
C ASP A 131 15.85 -1.23 -21.58
N GLN A 132 14.52 -1.15 -21.48
CA GLN A 132 13.75 0.06 -21.78
C GLN A 132 13.83 1.05 -20.63
N ALA A 133 13.99 2.35 -20.95
CA ALA A 133 13.94 3.41 -19.95
C ALA A 133 12.53 3.48 -19.31
N ALA A 134 12.47 3.56 -17.98
CA ALA A 134 11.24 3.49 -17.20
C ALA A 134 10.24 4.61 -17.53
N GLY A 135 10.73 5.74 -18.03
CA GLY A 135 9.87 6.86 -18.46
C GLY A 135 8.95 6.52 -19.64
N PHE A 136 9.29 5.53 -20.46
CA PHE A 136 8.47 5.08 -21.61
C PHE A 136 7.47 3.97 -21.27
N LEU A 137 7.46 3.51 -20.03
CA LEU A 137 6.46 2.55 -19.56
C LEU A 137 5.10 3.25 -19.39
N SER A 138 4.01 2.51 -19.63
CA SER A 138 2.67 2.94 -19.25
C SER A 138 2.53 3.12 -17.74
N GLY A 139 1.48 3.80 -17.30
CA GLY A 139 1.26 4.03 -15.86
C GLY A 139 1.19 2.76 -15.02
N GLY A 140 0.53 1.71 -15.51
CA GLY A 140 0.46 0.44 -14.80
C GLY A 140 1.80 -0.31 -14.80
N GLU A 141 2.55 -0.28 -15.89
CA GLU A 141 3.89 -0.86 -15.97
C GLU A 141 4.87 -0.16 -15.02
N GLN A 142 4.78 1.16 -14.91
CA GLN A 142 5.54 1.92 -13.91
C GLN A 142 5.16 1.54 -12.47
N GLN A 143 3.87 1.22 -12.24
CA GLN A 143 3.41 0.76 -10.93
C GLN A 143 3.97 -0.62 -10.60
N MET A 144 3.98 -1.57 -11.57
CA MET A 144 4.63 -2.87 -11.41
C MET A 144 6.14 -2.72 -11.15
N LEU A 145 6.80 -1.78 -11.83
CA LEU A 145 8.22 -1.48 -11.58
C LEU A 145 8.43 -0.92 -10.17
N ALA A 146 7.54 -0.06 -9.66
CA ALA A 146 7.61 0.44 -8.30
C ALA A 146 7.45 -0.69 -7.26
N PHE A 147 6.57 -1.66 -7.50
CA PHE A 147 6.43 -2.86 -6.69
C PHE A 147 7.69 -3.73 -6.76
N GLY A 148 8.21 -3.99 -7.97
CA GLY A 148 9.46 -4.72 -8.15
C GLY A 148 10.63 -4.10 -7.38
N ARG A 149 10.77 -2.78 -7.42
CA ARG A 149 11.78 -2.06 -6.63
C ARG A 149 11.62 -2.24 -5.12
N ALA A 150 10.38 -2.25 -4.63
CA ALA A 150 10.11 -2.51 -3.22
C ALA A 150 10.47 -3.95 -2.83
N LEU A 151 10.16 -4.94 -3.68
CA LEU A 151 10.49 -6.35 -3.47
C LEU A 151 12.00 -6.60 -3.42
N MET A 152 12.80 -5.84 -4.19
CA MET A 152 14.26 -5.93 -4.18
C MET A 152 14.88 -5.61 -2.80
N ALA A 153 14.16 -4.93 -1.92
CA ALA A 153 14.58 -4.66 -0.55
C ALA A 153 14.26 -5.81 0.43
N GLU A 154 13.72 -6.93 -0.03
CA GLU A 154 13.29 -8.11 0.77
C GLU A 154 12.33 -7.71 1.91
N PRO A 155 11.22 -7.03 1.60
CA PRO A 155 10.30 -6.57 2.63
C PRO A 155 9.58 -7.73 3.33
N LYS A 156 9.19 -7.52 4.59
CA LYS A 156 8.19 -8.33 5.30
C LYS A 156 6.82 -7.67 5.27
N VAL A 157 6.80 -6.33 5.25
CA VAL A 157 5.59 -5.53 5.06
C VAL A 157 5.86 -4.41 4.05
N ILE A 158 4.94 -4.21 3.12
CA ILE A 158 4.93 -3.05 2.22
C ILE A 158 3.78 -2.12 2.60
N LEU A 159 4.11 -0.83 2.76
CA LEU A 159 3.16 0.27 2.87
C LEU A 159 2.91 0.83 1.47
N MET A 160 1.67 0.84 0.99
CA MET A 160 1.32 1.29 -0.35
C MET A 160 0.38 2.50 -0.29
N ASP A 161 0.79 3.60 -0.91
CA ASP A 161 0.06 4.87 -0.91
C ASP A 161 -0.60 5.11 -2.27
N GLU A 162 -1.90 4.88 -2.36
CA GLU A 162 -2.76 5.06 -3.54
C GLU A 162 -2.19 4.48 -4.86
N PRO A 163 -1.83 3.18 -4.88
CA PRO A 163 -1.18 2.58 -6.06
C PRO A 163 -2.04 2.55 -7.31
N SER A 164 -3.38 2.65 -7.18
CA SER A 164 -4.30 2.64 -8.32
C SER A 164 -4.57 4.03 -8.91
N MET A 165 -4.07 5.10 -8.28
CA MET A 165 -4.39 6.46 -8.69
C MET A 165 -3.94 6.79 -10.12
N GLY A 166 -4.86 7.36 -10.92
CA GLY A 166 -4.58 7.77 -12.31
C GLY A 166 -4.37 6.62 -13.28
N LEU A 167 -4.84 5.41 -12.95
CA LEU A 167 -4.84 4.25 -13.83
C LEU A 167 -6.21 4.07 -14.51
N SER A 168 -6.22 3.42 -15.68
CA SER A 168 -7.45 2.95 -16.30
C SER A 168 -8.08 1.80 -15.49
N PRO A 169 -9.40 1.55 -15.60
CA PRO A 169 -10.05 0.47 -14.86
C PRO A 169 -9.38 -0.89 -15.01
N ALA A 170 -9.03 -1.29 -16.24
CA ALA A 170 -8.33 -2.55 -16.49
C ALA A 170 -6.96 -2.63 -15.81
N MET A 171 -6.25 -1.50 -15.70
CA MET A 171 -4.97 -1.45 -15.01
C MET A 171 -5.14 -1.46 -13.49
N VAL A 172 -6.23 -0.90 -12.96
CA VAL A 172 -6.57 -1.00 -11.53
C VAL A 172 -6.73 -2.46 -11.15
N ASP A 173 -7.49 -3.24 -11.91
CA ASP A 173 -7.68 -4.68 -11.65
C ASP A 173 -6.34 -5.44 -11.68
N THR A 174 -5.48 -5.14 -12.65
CA THR A 174 -4.14 -5.73 -12.76
C THR A 174 -3.27 -5.40 -11.54
N VAL A 175 -3.27 -4.13 -11.09
CA VAL A 175 -2.51 -3.67 -9.93
C VAL A 175 -3.03 -4.31 -8.65
N MET A 176 -4.35 -4.40 -8.47
CA MET A 176 -4.93 -5.06 -7.30
C MET A 176 -4.67 -6.57 -7.29
N GLY A 177 -4.75 -7.22 -8.46
CA GLY A 177 -4.35 -8.63 -8.60
C GLY A 177 -2.90 -8.86 -8.15
N ALA A 178 -1.97 -8.03 -8.61
CA ALA A 178 -0.57 -8.09 -8.20
C ALA A 178 -0.36 -7.89 -6.68
N ILE A 179 -1.14 -7.00 -6.06
CA ILE A 179 -1.12 -6.80 -4.60
C ILE A 179 -1.59 -8.08 -3.88
N GLY A 180 -2.66 -8.72 -4.37
CA GLY A 180 -3.13 -9.99 -3.83
C GLY A 180 -2.11 -11.11 -3.98
N GLU A 181 -1.45 -11.23 -5.13
CA GLU A 181 -0.38 -12.21 -5.38
C GLU A 181 0.81 -11.99 -4.44
N MET A 182 1.27 -10.74 -4.27
CA MET A 182 2.34 -10.42 -3.33
C MET A 182 1.96 -10.81 -1.89
N ALA A 183 0.74 -10.55 -1.43
CA ALA A 183 0.29 -10.97 -0.12
C ALA A 183 0.26 -12.51 0.00
N GLY A 184 -0.13 -13.22 -1.06
CA GLY A 184 -0.13 -14.68 -1.15
C GLY A 184 1.26 -15.32 -0.96
N THR A 185 2.34 -14.59 -1.20
CA THR A 185 3.71 -15.06 -0.89
C THR A 185 4.08 -14.98 0.59
N GLY A 186 3.18 -14.51 1.45
CA GLY A 186 3.42 -14.29 2.88
C GLY A 186 3.82 -12.86 3.23
N LEU A 187 3.80 -11.93 2.27
CA LEU A 187 4.09 -10.52 2.49
C LEU A 187 2.89 -9.81 3.14
N GLY A 188 3.10 -9.09 4.24
CA GLY A 188 2.07 -8.21 4.79
C GLY A 188 1.97 -6.92 3.96
N ILE A 189 0.76 -6.41 3.75
CA ILE A 189 0.55 -5.19 2.99
C ILE A 189 -0.39 -4.25 3.76
N LEU A 190 0.04 -3.01 4.00
CA LEU A 190 -0.84 -1.92 4.42
C LEU A 190 -1.14 -1.05 3.20
N LEU A 191 -2.34 -1.20 2.68
CA LEU A 191 -2.80 -0.53 1.47
C LEU A 191 -3.64 0.70 1.85
N ALA A 192 -3.21 1.90 1.47
CA ALA A 192 -4.01 3.12 1.56
C ALA A 192 -4.62 3.39 0.19
N GLU A 193 -5.95 3.49 0.13
CA GLU A 193 -6.69 3.68 -1.13
C GLU A 193 -7.93 4.55 -0.94
N GLN A 194 -8.33 5.19 -2.04
CA GLN A 194 -9.61 5.85 -2.17
C GLN A 194 -10.59 4.99 -2.99
N ASN A 195 -10.10 4.19 -3.92
CA ASN A 195 -10.92 3.28 -4.73
C ASN A 195 -11.36 2.05 -3.93
N ALA A 196 -12.46 2.20 -3.19
CA ALA A 196 -12.97 1.17 -2.31
C ALA A 196 -13.33 -0.13 -3.04
N MET A 197 -13.96 -0.04 -4.24
CA MET A 197 -14.42 -1.21 -4.97
C MET A 197 -13.28 -2.18 -5.29
N ALA A 198 -12.19 -1.66 -5.82
CA ALA A 198 -11.04 -2.47 -6.20
C ALA A 198 -10.25 -2.96 -4.97
N ALA A 199 -10.01 -2.07 -4.00
CA ALA A 199 -9.21 -2.39 -2.82
C ALA A 199 -9.85 -3.42 -1.89
N LEU A 200 -11.18 -3.37 -1.71
CA LEU A 200 -11.93 -4.34 -0.89
C LEU A 200 -11.98 -5.75 -1.49
N GLN A 201 -11.64 -5.93 -2.77
CA GLN A 201 -11.56 -7.26 -3.38
C GLN A 201 -10.34 -8.05 -2.90
N VAL A 202 -9.24 -7.37 -2.61
CA VAL A 202 -7.98 -7.99 -2.22
C VAL A 202 -7.69 -7.89 -0.72
N ALA A 203 -8.42 -7.02 -0.02
CA ALA A 203 -8.23 -6.81 1.41
C ALA A 203 -8.87 -7.93 2.24
N ARG A 204 -8.22 -8.30 3.34
CA ARG A 204 -8.79 -9.18 4.38
C ARG A 204 -9.59 -8.40 5.40
N ARG A 205 -9.10 -7.24 5.80
CA ARG A 205 -9.78 -6.30 6.69
C ARG A 205 -9.58 -4.87 6.22
N ALA A 206 -10.44 -3.98 6.68
CA ALA A 206 -10.35 -2.57 6.36
C ALA A 206 -10.65 -1.69 7.57
N ILE A 207 -9.99 -0.54 7.60
CA ILE A 207 -10.34 0.61 8.44
C ILE A 207 -10.75 1.76 7.52
N VAL A 208 -11.74 2.52 7.90
CA VAL A 208 -12.18 3.71 7.18
C VAL A 208 -11.74 4.94 7.97
N LEU A 209 -10.95 5.79 7.32
CA LEU A 209 -10.48 7.06 7.88
C LEU A 209 -11.35 8.22 7.39
N GLU A 210 -11.75 9.06 8.32
CA GLU A 210 -12.32 10.37 8.03
C GLU A 210 -11.68 11.43 8.94
N ARG A 211 -11.19 12.52 8.35
CA ARG A 211 -10.60 13.67 9.07
C ARG A 211 -9.58 13.28 10.15
N GLY A 212 -8.78 12.26 9.86
CA GLY A 212 -7.71 11.78 10.74
C GLY A 212 -8.13 10.80 11.82
N SER A 213 -9.38 10.37 11.87
CA SER A 213 -9.90 9.40 12.83
C SER A 213 -10.43 8.16 12.12
N ILE A 214 -10.37 7.00 12.79
CA ILE A 214 -11.06 5.79 12.32
C ILE A 214 -12.55 5.93 12.66
N VAL A 215 -13.40 5.79 11.63
CA VAL A 215 -14.87 5.83 11.79
C VAL A 215 -15.50 4.44 11.65
N LEU A 216 -14.80 3.49 11.03
CA LEU A 216 -15.26 2.12 10.86
C LEU A 216 -14.06 1.17 10.82
N THR A 217 -14.21 -0.02 11.41
CA THR A 217 -13.25 -1.11 11.35
C THR A 217 -13.99 -2.43 11.22
N GLY A 218 -13.50 -3.33 10.37
CA GLY A 218 -14.10 -4.65 10.20
C GLY A 218 -13.37 -5.52 9.18
N SER A 219 -13.91 -6.71 8.92
CA SER A 219 -13.48 -7.48 7.75
C SER A 219 -13.80 -6.71 6.47
N ALA A 220 -13.07 -6.98 5.39
CA ALA A 220 -13.33 -6.32 4.10
C ALA A 220 -14.78 -6.52 3.64
N ASP A 221 -15.37 -7.69 3.92
CA ASP A 221 -16.77 -7.99 3.60
C ASP A 221 -17.74 -7.15 4.42
N GLN A 222 -17.54 -7.02 5.74
CA GLN A 222 -18.35 -6.15 6.60
C GLN A 222 -18.29 -4.69 6.14
N VAL A 223 -17.09 -4.19 5.84
CA VAL A 223 -16.90 -2.80 5.40
C VAL A 223 -17.52 -2.57 4.02
N ARG A 224 -17.44 -3.53 3.10
CA ARG A 224 -18.04 -3.47 1.76
C ARG A 224 -19.56 -3.27 1.81
N HIS A 225 -20.24 -3.92 2.75
CA HIS A 225 -21.70 -3.87 2.87
C HIS A 225 -22.20 -2.82 3.87
N HIS A 226 -21.30 -2.04 4.49
CA HIS A 226 -21.70 -1.00 5.42
C HIS A 226 -22.38 0.16 4.68
N PRO A 227 -23.59 0.62 5.11
CA PRO A 227 -24.37 1.64 4.40
C PRO A 227 -23.58 2.93 4.10
N ASP A 228 -22.80 3.41 5.06
CA ASP A 228 -22.00 4.63 4.88
C ASP A 228 -20.89 4.46 3.84
N VAL A 229 -20.29 3.28 3.76
CA VAL A 229 -19.25 2.96 2.74
C VAL A 229 -19.90 2.85 1.36
N VAL A 230 -21.05 2.19 1.27
CA VAL A 230 -21.81 2.08 0.02
C VAL A 230 -22.16 3.49 -0.49
N THR A 231 -22.67 4.35 0.37
CA THR A 231 -23.06 5.73 0.00
C THR A 231 -21.85 6.59 -0.35
N ALA A 232 -20.78 6.56 0.46
CA ALA A 232 -19.66 7.49 0.31
C ALA A 232 -18.66 7.07 -0.79
N PHE A 233 -18.46 5.76 -1.03
CA PHE A 233 -17.38 5.24 -1.86
C PHE A 233 -17.80 4.33 -3.00
N LEU A 234 -18.95 3.63 -2.91
CA LEU A 234 -19.37 2.65 -3.90
C LEU A 234 -20.43 3.20 -4.88
N GLY A 235 -21.04 4.37 -4.58
CA GLY A 235 -22.10 4.97 -5.37
C GLY A 235 -23.40 4.15 -5.36
N GLU A 236 -24.54 4.74 -5.72
CA GLU A 236 -25.89 4.12 -5.68
C GLU A 236 -26.09 2.89 -6.59
N ARG A 237 -25.08 2.38 -7.28
CA ARG A 237 -25.21 1.27 -8.24
C ARG A 237 -25.42 -0.11 -7.61
N VAL A 238 -25.37 -0.26 -6.29
CA VAL A 238 -25.59 -1.57 -5.61
C VAL A 238 -27.00 -1.71 -5.06
N ALA A 239 -27.77 -0.66 -4.97
CA ALA A 239 -29.19 -0.73 -4.58
C ALA A 239 -30.08 -0.96 -5.82
N GLY A 240 -30.12 -2.22 -6.31
CA GLY A 240 -31.17 -2.67 -7.20
C GLY A 240 -32.52 -2.55 -6.51
N LYS A 241 -33.32 -1.50 -6.82
CA LYS A 241 -34.76 -1.47 -6.47
C LYS A 241 -35.42 -2.68 -7.11
N PRO A 242 -36.13 -3.53 -6.35
CA PRO A 242 -37.05 -4.50 -6.96
C PRO A 242 -38.13 -3.68 -7.67
N GLY A 243 -38.33 -3.98 -8.96
CA GLY A 243 -39.29 -3.29 -9.82
C GLY A 243 -40.69 -3.32 -9.22
N ALA A 244 -41.25 -2.13 -9.01
CA ALA A 244 -42.69 -1.98 -8.93
C ALA A 244 -43.26 -2.33 -10.30
N ARG A 245 -43.96 -3.45 -10.40
CA ARG A 245 -44.88 -3.72 -11.52
C ARG A 245 -46.09 -2.89 -11.28
N ASP A 246 -46.28 -1.91 -12.11
CA ASP A 246 -47.58 -1.25 -12.23
C ASP A 246 -48.60 -2.18 -12.87
N THR A 247 -49.69 -2.36 -12.19
CA THR A 247 -50.96 -2.94 -12.65
C THR A 247 -51.74 -1.93 -13.49
#